data_59be3295524f66b2244e3362515a88c1
#
_entry.id   59be3295524f66b2244e3362515a88c1
#
_cell.length_a   1.000
_cell.length_b   1.000
_cell.length_c   1.000
_cell.angle_alpha   90.00
_cell.angle_beta   90.00
_cell.angle_gamma   90.00
#
_symmetry.space_group_name_H-M   'P 1'
#
loop_
_entity.id
_entity.type
_entity.pdbx_description
1 polymer ?
#
loop_
_entity_poly.entity_id
_entity_poly.type
_entity_poly.pdbx_seq_one_letter_code
_entity_poly.pdbx_strand_id
1 'polypeptide(L)'
;MTVAIGVIGTGMIGTSHIRRITGSLSGARISAVTDADLAVAKQVAEDLPGAEVFDTGQALIGSGRVDAVLVTSWGPTHEEFVLAAIAAGKPVFCEKPLATTADACRRIIAAEVAADRRLVQVGFMRRYDAAYRRLKAEIESGALGAPLIYYSAHRNPAVPSTYTREMAIVDTAVHDFDIARWLLGEELVAIRVVPAKPNSLGNGLQDPLLMIVETESGALVNVETSVNIRYGYDIRGEAVGEKGTATLAGPARVPADWRERFTPAFDTELQEWIDAIASGAEPAGPSSWDGYAATVVCDAGVKSLDTLDRVPVVLGAKPALYERSVR
;
A
#
# COMPACT_ATOMS: atom_id res chain seq x y z
N MET A 1 23.34 5.63 -12.74
CA MET A 1 23.68 6.37 -11.49
C MET A 1 23.21 5.52 -10.31
N THR A 2 23.99 5.40 -9.24
CA THR A 2 23.53 4.68 -8.04
C THR A 2 22.72 5.63 -7.16
N VAL A 3 21.45 5.34 -6.93
CA VAL A 3 20.53 6.16 -6.13
C VAL A 3 20.89 6.04 -4.65
N ALA A 4 21.14 7.16 -3.99
CA ALA A 4 21.41 7.21 -2.55
C ALA A 4 20.08 7.37 -1.79
N ILE A 5 19.66 6.32 -1.08
CA ILE A 5 18.38 6.28 -0.38
C ILE A 5 18.57 6.57 1.11
N GLY A 6 17.76 7.49 1.63
CA GLY A 6 17.60 7.74 3.05
C GLY A 6 16.34 7.03 3.57
N VAL A 7 16.45 6.32 4.70
CA VAL A 7 15.35 5.56 5.31
C VAL A 7 14.91 6.20 6.60
N ILE A 8 13.61 6.50 6.72
CA ILE A 8 12.97 7.05 7.91
C ILE A 8 12.06 5.97 8.51
N GLY A 9 12.44 5.45 9.67
CA GLY A 9 11.80 4.30 10.31
C GLY A 9 12.52 3.00 9.98
N THR A 10 13.29 2.47 10.92
CA THR A 10 14.09 1.24 10.79
C THR A 10 13.46 0.06 11.53
N GLY A 11 12.14 0.11 11.74
CA GLY A 11 11.34 -0.99 12.29
C GLY A 11 11.28 -2.20 11.35
N MET A 12 10.30 -3.08 11.58
CA MET A 12 10.17 -4.36 10.85
C MET A 12 10.16 -4.20 9.32
N ILE A 13 9.34 -3.30 8.78
CA ILE A 13 9.22 -3.14 7.32
C ILE A 13 10.42 -2.35 6.76
N GLY A 14 10.89 -1.31 7.47
CA GLY A 14 12.06 -0.55 7.06
C GLY A 14 13.31 -1.42 6.97
N THR A 15 13.59 -2.24 7.98
CA THR A 15 14.68 -3.21 7.96
C THR A 15 14.52 -4.24 6.85
N SER A 16 13.28 -4.67 6.56
CA SER A 16 12.99 -5.59 5.44
C SER A 16 13.36 -4.94 4.10
N HIS A 17 12.98 -3.69 3.87
CA HIS A 17 13.32 -2.96 2.65
C HIS A 17 14.82 -2.65 2.54
N ILE A 18 15.47 -2.28 3.64
CA ILE A 18 16.93 -2.10 3.69
C ILE A 18 17.64 -3.37 3.21
N ARG A 19 17.26 -4.54 3.74
CA ARG A 19 17.84 -5.82 3.33
C ARG A 19 17.62 -6.14 1.85
N ARG A 20 16.45 -5.78 1.27
CA ARG A 20 16.18 -5.94 -0.17
C ARG A 20 17.11 -5.06 -0.99
N ILE A 21 17.18 -3.76 -0.66
CA ILE A 21 17.99 -2.77 -1.39
C ILE A 21 19.47 -3.13 -1.33
N THR A 22 19.97 -3.65 -0.20
CA THR A 22 21.40 -3.98 -0.05
C THR A 22 21.75 -5.40 -0.52
N GLY A 23 20.79 -6.31 -0.61
CA GLY A 23 21.06 -7.73 -0.90
C GLY A 23 20.51 -8.25 -2.23
N SER A 24 19.36 -7.77 -2.68
CA SER A 24 18.64 -8.35 -3.83
C SER A 24 18.44 -7.38 -4.99
N LEU A 25 18.43 -6.06 -4.73
CA LEU A 25 18.14 -5.05 -5.72
C LEU A 25 19.42 -4.40 -6.26
N SER A 26 19.30 -3.73 -7.38
CA SER A 26 20.41 -3.06 -8.06
C SER A 26 20.15 -1.56 -8.24
N GLY A 27 21.21 -0.79 -8.47
CA GLY A 27 21.10 0.62 -8.82
C GLY A 27 20.89 1.57 -7.63
N ALA A 28 20.83 1.06 -6.39
CA ALA A 28 20.66 1.88 -5.19
C ALA A 28 21.61 1.46 -4.06
N ARG A 29 21.74 2.34 -3.09
CA ARG A 29 22.42 2.10 -1.80
C ARG A 29 21.71 2.84 -0.68
N ILE A 30 21.78 2.33 0.53
CA ILE A 30 21.34 3.07 1.72
C ILE A 30 22.48 4.03 2.11
N SER A 31 22.20 5.32 2.13
CA SER A 31 23.17 6.39 2.46
C SER A 31 22.90 7.05 3.81
N ALA A 32 21.69 6.92 4.32
CA ALA A 32 21.25 7.55 5.55
C ALA A 32 20.11 6.76 6.19
N VAL A 33 20.05 6.74 7.51
CA VAL A 33 18.95 6.16 8.27
C VAL A 33 18.59 7.06 9.47
N THR A 34 17.33 7.02 9.88
CA THR A 34 16.86 7.60 11.13
C THR A 34 15.66 6.82 11.68
N ASP A 35 15.44 6.87 12.97
CA ASP A 35 14.29 6.28 13.65
C ASP A 35 13.92 7.17 14.84
N ALA A 36 12.69 7.06 15.33
CA ALA A 36 12.27 7.69 16.58
C ALA A 36 13.11 7.21 17.77
N ASP A 37 13.53 5.93 17.73
CA ASP A 37 14.56 5.38 18.61
C ASP A 37 15.90 5.35 17.88
N LEU A 38 16.75 6.33 18.16
CA LEU A 38 18.09 6.43 17.55
C LEU A 38 19.00 5.25 17.86
N ALA A 39 18.76 4.49 18.92
CA ALA A 39 19.52 3.29 19.20
C ALA A 39 19.25 2.20 18.16
N VAL A 40 17.98 2.05 17.73
CA VAL A 40 17.59 1.14 16.65
C VAL A 40 18.21 1.57 15.31
N ALA A 41 18.16 2.87 14.99
CA ALA A 41 18.80 3.39 13.77
C ALA A 41 20.31 3.13 13.74
N LYS A 42 21.01 3.34 14.87
CA LYS A 42 22.45 3.07 15.00
C LYS A 42 22.77 1.59 14.81
N GLN A 43 21.99 0.71 15.45
CA GLN A 43 22.17 -0.74 15.31
C GLN A 43 22.01 -1.18 13.85
N VAL A 44 21.01 -0.66 13.14
CA VAL A 44 20.79 -0.98 11.71
C VAL A 44 21.95 -0.43 10.85
N ALA A 45 22.48 0.74 11.19
CA ALA A 45 23.59 1.36 10.46
C ALA A 45 24.92 0.60 10.57
N GLU A 46 25.12 -0.21 11.62
CA GLU A 46 26.33 -1.05 11.79
C GLU A 46 26.53 -2.02 10.61
N ASP A 47 25.43 -2.51 10.02
CA ASP A 47 25.43 -3.41 8.86
C ASP A 47 25.41 -2.67 7.51
N LEU A 48 25.47 -1.32 7.50
CA LEU A 48 25.31 -0.50 6.31
C LEU A 48 26.59 0.38 6.05
N PRO A 49 27.60 -0.14 5.34
CA PRO A 49 28.83 0.60 5.11
C PRO A 49 28.60 1.97 4.49
N GLY A 50 29.02 3.03 5.17
CA GLY A 50 28.92 4.43 4.69
C GLY A 50 27.56 5.08 4.87
N ALA A 51 26.58 4.42 5.49
CA ALA A 51 25.32 5.04 5.89
C ALA A 51 25.52 5.92 7.12
N GLU A 52 24.92 7.12 7.09
CA GLU A 52 24.95 8.08 8.20
C GLU A 52 23.65 7.98 9.02
N VAL A 53 23.76 8.08 10.33
CA VAL A 53 22.59 8.17 11.22
C VAL A 53 22.25 9.63 11.45
N PHE A 54 21.03 10.02 11.14
CA PHE A 54 20.50 11.37 11.37
C PHE A 54 19.61 11.40 12.60
N ASP A 55 19.65 12.51 13.34
CA ASP A 55 18.82 12.68 14.54
C ASP A 55 17.34 12.87 14.23
N THR A 56 17.01 13.35 13.03
CA THR A 56 15.62 13.58 12.58
C THR A 56 15.42 13.26 11.11
N GLY A 57 14.16 12.92 10.74
CA GLY A 57 13.78 12.70 9.35
C GLY A 57 13.98 13.95 8.48
N GLN A 58 13.72 15.14 9.03
CA GLN A 58 13.91 16.42 8.32
C GLN A 58 15.38 16.67 8.00
N ALA A 59 16.30 16.40 8.95
CA ALA A 59 17.72 16.51 8.71
C ALA A 59 18.20 15.53 7.63
N LEU A 60 17.70 14.29 7.67
CA LEU A 60 17.96 13.28 6.64
C LEU A 60 17.46 13.75 5.26
N ILE A 61 16.22 14.22 5.15
CA ILE A 61 15.62 14.71 3.91
C ILE A 61 16.40 15.91 3.37
N GLY A 62 16.83 16.84 4.21
CA GLY A 62 17.60 18.03 3.82
C GLY A 62 19.04 17.74 3.41
N SER A 63 19.55 16.53 3.68
CA SER A 63 20.95 16.19 3.39
C SER A 63 21.22 16.03 1.89
N GLY A 64 22.36 16.56 1.43
CA GLY A 64 22.87 16.32 0.08
C GLY A 64 23.38 14.89 -0.16
N ARG A 65 23.36 14.02 0.86
CA ARG A 65 23.74 12.60 0.76
C ARG A 65 22.59 11.69 0.33
N VAL A 66 21.37 12.22 0.23
CA VAL A 66 20.14 11.48 -0.06
C VAL A 66 19.52 11.99 -1.34
N ASP A 67 19.35 11.11 -2.32
CA ASP A 67 18.68 11.39 -3.60
C ASP A 67 17.18 11.11 -3.52
N ALA A 68 16.78 10.09 -2.75
CA ALA A 68 15.41 9.66 -2.58
C ALA A 68 15.13 9.17 -1.14
N VAL A 69 13.88 9.22 -0.70
CA VAL A 69 13.49 8.93 0.67
C VAL A 69 12.56 7.73 0.72
N LEU A 70 12.82 6.81 1.65
CA LEU A 70 11.96 5.69 1.98
C LEU A 70 11.33 5.95 3.35
N VAL A 71 10.01 6.21 3.39
CA VAL A 71 9.23 6.46 4.62
C VAL A 71 8.56 5.18 5.05
N THR A 72 9.06 4.60 6.11
CA THR A 72 8.62 3.33 6.73
C THR A 72 8.39 3.48 8.23
N SER A 73 8.21 4.73 8.68
CA SER A 73 7.93 5.10 10.04
C SER A 73 6.49 4.77 10.47
N TRP A 74 6.09 5.16 11.65
CA TRP A 74 4.72 5.00 12.11
C TRP A 74 3.75 5.87 11.29
N GLY A 75 2.64 5.29 10.82
CA GLY A 75 1.69 5.91 9.89
C GLY A 75 1.30 7.38 10.15
N PRO A 76 1.02 7.81 11.40
CA PRO A 76 0.75 9.22 11.74
C PRO A 76 1.87 10.21 11.38
N THR A 77 3.10 9.75 11.18
CA THR A 77 4.25 10.60 10.81
C THR A 77 4.50 10.65 9.31
N HIS A 78 3.79 9.86 8.51
CA HIS A 78 4.00 9.79 7.06
C HIS A 78 3.79 11.13 6.39
N GLU A 79 2.70 11.83 6.70
CA GLU A 79 2.38 13.14 6.11
C GLU A 79 3.54 14.11 6.25
N GLU A 80 4.10 14.25 7.44
CA GLU A 80 5.19 15.19 7.75
C GLU A 80 6.40 14.93 6.86
N PHE A 81 6.85 13.68 6.77
CA PHE A 81 8.04 13.32 6.02
C PHE A 81 7.81 13.34 4.51
N VAL A 82 6.62 12.93 4.05
CA VAL A 82 6.26 13.00 2.63
C VAL A 82 6.20 14.45 2.16
N LEU A 83 5.56 15.35 2.90
CA LEU A 83 5.51 16.78 2.58
C LEU A 83 6.91 17.41 2.58
N ALA A 84 7.77 17.06 3.54
CA ALA A 84 9.15 17.54 3.58
C ALA A 84 9.97 17.04 2.37
N ALA A 85 9.79 15.78 1.94
CA ALA A 85 10.45 15.22 0.76
C ALA A 85 9.98 15.92 -0.53
N ILE A 86 8.67 16.16 -0.69
CA ILE A 86 8.12 16.92 -1.82
C ILE A 86 8.72 18.34 -1.86
N ALA A 87 8.75 19.04 -0.73
CA ALA A 87 9.34 20.37 -0.63
C ALA A 87 10.83 20.40 -0.97
N ALA A 88 11.57 19.33 -0.68
CA ALA A 88 12.96 19.15 -1.06
C ALA A 88 13.14 18.66 -2.52
N GLY A 89 12.05 18.44 -3.27
CA GLY A 89 12.08 17.93 -4.64
C GLY A 89 12.59 16.49 -4.77
N LYS A 90 12.55 15.70 -3.69
CA LYS A 90 13.05 14.34 -3.63
C LYS A 90 11.94 13.31 -3.85
N PRO A 91 12.14 12.32 -4.73
CA PRO A 91 11.27 11.18 -4.84
C PRO A 91 11.13 10.46 -3.49
N VAL A 92 9.90 10.04 -3.15
CA VAL A 92 9.60 9.37 -1.90
C VAL A 92 8.79 8.10 -2.14
N PHE A 93 9.24 7.00 -1.58
CA PHE A 93 8.45 5.80 -1.39
C PHE A 93 7.87 5.86 0.02
N CYS A 94 6.55 5.85 0.13
CA CYS A 94 5.86 5.87 1.41
C CYS A 94 5.13 4.55 1.62
N GLU A 95 5.42 3.85 2.72
CA GLU A 95 4.62 2.69 3.10
C GLU A 95 3.16 3.07 3.32
N LYS A 96 2.28 2.10 3.14
CA LYS A 96 0.86 2.29 3.42
C LYS A 96 0.59 2.42 4.93
N PRO A 97 -0.45 3.18 5.32
CA PRO A 97 -1.23 4.10 4.50
C PRO A 97 -0.42 5.34 4.13
N LEU A 98 -0.74 5.98 3.01
CA LEU A 98 -0.08 7.25 2.63
C LEU A 98 -0.10 8.28 3.77
N ALA A 99 -1.25 8.40 4.42
CA ALA A 99 -1.46 9.10 5.68
C ALA A 99 -2.69 8.53 6.39
N THR A 100 -2.87 8.86 7.66
CA THR A 100 -3.93 8.28 8.49
C THR A 100 -5.30 8.94 8.34
N THR A 101 -5.40 10.03 7.57
CA THR A 101 -6.67 10.73 7.30
C THR A 101 -6.75 11.20 5.85
N ALA A 102 -7.96 11.26 5.31
CA ALA A 102 -8.21 11.79 3.97
C ALA A 102 -7.72 13.24 3.82
N ASP A 103 -7.82 14.07 4.86
CA ASP A 103 -7.34 15.47 4.85
C ASP A 103 -5.82 15.55 4.71
N ALA A 104 -5.08 14.69 5.41
CA ALA A 104 -3.63 14.60 5.29
C ALA A 104 -3.22 14.14 3.88
N CYS A 105 -3.91 13.14 3.31
CA CYS A 105 -3.68 12.73 1.93
C CYS A 105 -3.95 13.87 0.94
N ARG A 106 -5.00 14.66 1.13
CA ARG A 106 -5.29 15.84 0.28
C ARG A 106 -4.19 16.89 0.33
N ARG A 107 -3.58 17.14 1.50
CA ARG A 107 -2.43 18.07 1.61
C ARG A 107 -1.21 17.56 0.85
N ILE A 108 -0.94 16.26 0.89
CA ILE A 108 0.13 15.64 0.09
C ILE A 108 -0.15 15.81 -1.41
N ILE A 109 -1.36 15.49 -1.86
CA ILE A 109 -1.79 15.68 -3.26
C ILE A 109 -1.63 17.16 -3.68
N ALA A 110 -2.07 18.10 -2.86
CA ALA A 110 -1.93 19.52 -3.16
C ALA A 110 -0.47 19.96 -3.29
N ALA A 111 0.43 19.39 -2.49
CA ALA A 111 1.87 19.66 -2.57
C ALA A 111 2.49 19.12 -3.88
N GLU A 112 2.13 17.90 -4.32
CA GLU A 112 2.59 17.36 -5.61
C GLU A 112 2.03 18.16 -6.80
N VAL A 113 0.75 18.56 -6.73
CA VAL A 113 0.13 19.42 -7.77
C VAL A 113 0.82 20.77 -7.84
N ALA A 114 1.17 21.38 -6.70
CA ALA A 114 1.90 22.64 -6.67
C ALA A 114 3.33 22.51 -7.22
N ALA A 115 3.96 21.34 -7.07
CA ALA A 115 5.26 21.01 -7.64
C ALA A 115 5.18 20.62 -9.13
N ASP A 116 3.98 20.45 -9.69
CA ASP A 116 3.69 19.91 -11.03
C ASP A 116 4.47 18.62 -11.35
N ARG A 117 4.69 17.80 -10.34
CA ARG A 117 5.50 16.59 -10.45
C ARG A 117 5.01 15.50 -9.51
N ARG A 118 4.91 14.27 -10.04
CA ARG A 118 4.68 13.06 -9.21
C ARG A 118 6.00 12.65 -8.56
N LEU A 119 6.08 12.78 -7.25
CA LEU A 119 7.25 12.42 -6.45
C LEU A 119 6.99 11.22 -5.54
N VAL A 120 5.72 10.95 -5.24
CA VAL A 120 5.31 9.95 -4.26
C VAL A 120 4.90 8.64 -4.94
N GLN A 121 5.43 7.54 -4.44
CA GLN A 121 4.91 6.19 -4.66
C GLN A 121 4.48 5.60 -3.33
N VAL A 122 3.27 5.02 -3.28
CA VAL A 122 2.73 4.37 -2.08
C VAL A 122 3.00 2.86 -2.13
N GLY A 123 3.38 2.25 -1.01
CA GLY A 123 3.74 0.83 -0.89
C GLY A 123 2.53 -0.12 -0.99
N PHE A 124 1.92 -0.21 -2.15
CA PHE A 124 0.87 -1.19 -2.47
C PHE A 124 1.44 -2.34 -3.30
N MET A 125 2.23 -3.19 -2.67
CA MET A 125 2.99 -4.28 -3.28
C MET A 125 2.17 -5.25 -4.13
N ARG A 126 0.85 -5.39 -3.89
CA ARG A 126 0.01 -6.35 -4.65
C ARG A 126 -0.03 -6.03 -6.15
N ARG A 127 0.09 -4.76 -6.56
CA ARG A 127 0.15 -4.36 -7.98
C ARG A 127 1.40 -4.89 -8.70
N TYR A 128 2.40 -5.36 -7.95
CA TYR A 128 3.66 -5.93 -8.47
C TYR A 128 3.72 -7.46 -8.36
N ASP A 129 2.72 -8.07 -7.76
CA ASP A 129 2.61 -9.53 -7.70
C ASP A 129 2.25 -10.11 -9.09
N ALA A 130 3.01 -11.10 -9.53
CA ALA A 130 2.86 -11.69 -10.85
C ALA A 130 1.47 -12.31 -11.09
N ALA A 131 0.82 -12.82 -10.03
CA ALA A 131 -0.53 -13.38 -10.16
C ALA A 131 -1.58 -12.29 -10.32
N TYR A 132 -1.45 -11.17 -9.60
CA TYR A 132 -2.32 -10.01 -9.79
C TYR A 132 -2.11 -9.33 -11.15
N ARG A 133 -0.85 -9.22 -11.63
CA ARG A 133 -0.56 -8.69 -12.98
C ARG A 133 -1.16 -9.57 -14.08
N ARG A 134 -1.15 -10.90 -13.92
CA ARG A 134 -1.84 -11.80 -14.86
C ARG A 134 -3.35 -11.61 -14.83
N LEU A 135 -3.96 -11.55 -13.64
CA LEU A 135 -5.40 -11.32 -13.50
C LEU A 135 -5.82 -9.98 -14.14
N LYS A 136 -5.02 -8.93 -13.94
CA LYS A 136 -5.22 -7.62 -14.57
C LYS A 136 -5.21 -7.74 -16.10
N ALA A 137 -4.20 -8.42 -16.66
CA ALA A 137 -4.09 -8.61 -18.09
C ALA A 137 -5.27 -9.42 -18.67
N GLU A 138 -5.79 -10.41 -17.96
CA GLU A 138 -6.99 -11.17 -18.38
C GLU A 138 -8.24 -10.27 -18.40
N ILE A 139 -8.43 -9.42 -17.40
CA ILE A 139 -9.54 -8.45 -17.38
C ILE A 139 -9.39 -7.45 -18.53
N GLU A 140 -8.23 -6.86 -18.72
CA GLU A 140 -7.96 -5.86 -19.76
C GLU A 140 -8.03 -6.42 -21.18
N SER A 141 -7.80 -7.72 -21.36
CA SER A 141 -7.94 -8.38 -22.69
C SER A 141 -9.37 -8.37 -23.20
N GLY A 142 -10.37 -8.11 -22.34
CA GLY A 142 -11.78 -8.18 -22.66
C GLY A 142 -12.32 -9.61 -22.83
N ALA A 143 -11.50 -10.64 -22.59
CA ALA A 143 -11.93 -12.04 -22.71
C ALA A 143 -13.06 -12.40 -21.74
N LEU A 144 -13.12 -11.74 -20.57
CA LEU A 144 -14.17 -11.94 -19.57
C LEU A 144 -15.46 -11.14 -19.87
N GLY A 145 -15.48 -10.26 -20.86
CA GLY A 145 -16.52 -9.26 -21.02
C GLY A 145 -16.40 -8.15 -19.97
N ALA A 146 -17.47 -7.37 -19.74
CA ALA A 146 -17.49 -6.38 -18.68
C ALA A 146 -17.38 -7.07 -17.31
N PRO A 147 -16.53 -6.58 -16.39
CA PRO A 147 -16.49 -7.08 -15.01
C PRO A 147 -17.81 -6.84 -14.30
N LEU A 148 -18.31 -7.85 -13.61
CA LEU A 148 -19.57 -7.78 -12.84
C LEU A 148 -19.31 -7.89 -11.33
N ILE A 149 -18.42 -8.82 -10.92
CA ILE A 149 -18.09 -9.03 -9.53
C ILE A 149 -16.59 -9.35 -9.40
N TYR A 150 -15.96 -8.77 -8.38
CA TYR A 150 -14.64 -9.20 -7.93
C TYR A 150 -14.73 -9.71 -6.49
N TYR A 151 -14.30 -10.94 -6.25
CA TYR A 151 -14.18 -11.53 -4.92
C TYR A 151 -12.74 -11.42 -4.45
N SER A 152 -12.55 -10.96 -3.21
CA SER A 152 -11.25 -10.91 -2.53
C SER A 152 -11.37 -11.54 -1.14
N ALA A 153 -10.42 -12.37 -0.77
CA ALA A 153 -10.27 -12.86 0.58
C ALA A 153 -8.86 -12.56 1.09
N HIS A 154 -8.80 -11.94 2.27
CA HIS A 154 -7.57 -11.57 2.95
C HIS A 154 -7.56 -12.16 4.35
N ARG A 155 -6.79 -13.22 4.54
CA ARG A 155 -6.78 -14.00 5.77
C ARG A 155 -5.40 -13.99 6.40
N ASN A 156 -5.31 -13.47 7.62
CA ASN A 156 -4.10 -13.47 8.44
C ASN A 156 -4.17 -14.59 9.47
N PRO A 157 -3.06 -15.30 9.76
CA PRO A 157 -3.06 -16.37 10.76
C PRO A 157 -3.30 -15.85 12.18
N ALA A 158 -2.80 -14.67 12.49
CA ALA A 158 -2.99 -13.99 13.77
C ALA A 158 -2.62 -12.51 13.65
N VAL A 159 -3.15 -11.68 14.55
CA VAL A 159 -2.80 -10.29 14.76
C VAL A 159 -2.39 -10.04 16.21
N PRO A 160 -1.63 -8.96 16.50
CA PRO A 160 -1.27 -8.57 17.86
C PRO A 160 -2.51 -8.30 18.73
N SER A 161 -2.38 -8.42 20.05
CA SER A 161 -3.48 -8.13 20.99
C SER A 161 -3.93 -6.66 21.00
N THR A 162 -3.11 -5.76 20.47
CA THR A 162 -3.41 -4.34 20.27
C THR A 162 -4.24 -4.06 19.01
N TYR A 163 -4.49 -5.06 18.19
CA TYR A 163 -5.25 -4.92 16.95
C TYR A 163 -6.74 -4.66 17.24
N THR A 164 -7.31 -3.65 16.60
CA THR A 164 -8.72 -3.28 16.78
C THR A 164 -9.57 -3.75 15.60
N ARG A 165 -10.90 -3.74 15.74
CA ARG A 165 -11.81 -4.10 14.66
C ARG A 165 -11.71 -3.15 13.46
N GLU A 166 -11.41 -1.88 13.70
CA GLU A 166 -11.20 -0.87 12.66
C GLU A 166 -9.93 -1.17 11.85
N MET A 167 -8.90 -1.72 12.49
CA MET A 167 -7.66 -2.11 11.80
C MET A 167 -7.88 -3.23 10.77
N ALA A 168 -8.93 -4.06 10.91
CA ALA A 168 -9.30 -5.00 9.85
C ALA A 168 -9.68 -4.30 8.54
N ILE A 169 -10.09 -3.04 8.62
CA ILE A 169 -10.41 -2.20 7.46
C ILE A 169 -9.19 -1.34 7.06
N VAL A 170 -8.66 -0.53 7.99
CA VAL A 170 -7.65 0.49 7.67
C VAL A 170 -6.23 -0.05 7.48
N ASP A 171 -5.92 -1.22 8.03
CA ASP A 171 -4.59 -1.85 7.93
C ASP A 171 -4.60 -3.09 7.03
N THR A 172 -5.68 -3.92 7.10
CA THR A 172 -5.80 -5.15 6.30
C THR A 172 -6.51 -4.90 4.97
N ALA A 173 -7.80 -4.52 4.97
CA ALA A 173 -8.60 -4.39 3.75
C ALA A 173 -8.17 -3.23 2.84
N VAL A 174 -7.39 -2.27 3.32
CA VAL A 174 -6.81 -1.19 2.50
C VAL A 174 -6.09 -1.71 1.26
N HIS A 175 -5.40 -2.85 1.37
CA HIS A 175 -4.77 -3.54 0.24
C HIS A 175 -5.80 -4.09 -0.75
N ASP A 176 -6.96 -4.53 -0.27
CA ASP A 176 -8.01 -5.09 -1.10
C ASP A 176 -8.78 -4.00 -1.83
N PHE A 177 -8.95 -2.83 -1.22
CA PHE A 177 -9.53 -1.65 -1.89
C PHE A 177 -8.61 -1.11 -2.98
N ASP A 178 -7.31 -0.98 -2.70
CA ASP A 178 -6.34 -0.54 -3.70
C ASP A 178 -6.29 -1.50 -4.89
N ILE A 179 -6.16 -2.81 -4.64
CA ILE A 179 -6.04 -3.79 -5.72
C ILE A 179 -7.32 -3.93 -6.54
N ALA A 180 -8.51 -3.79 -5.92
CA ALA A 180 -9.78 -3.82 -6.63
C ALA A 180 -9.91 -2.64 -7.59
N ARG A 181 -9.61 -1.41 -7.13
CA ARG A 181 -9.56 -0.20 -7.96
C ARG A 181 -8.63 -0.39 -9.17
N TRP A 182 -7.43 -0.92 -8.92
CA TRP A 182 -6.43 -1.15 -9.96
C TRP A 182 -6.85 -2.22 -10.95
N LEU A 183 -7.40 -3.36 -10.48
CA LEU A 183 -7.86 -4.46 -11.34
C LEU A 183 -9.00 -4.01 -12.26
N LEU A 184 -10.01 -3.36 -11.70
CA LEU A 184 -11.21 -2.96 -12.42
C LEU A 184 -11.02 -1.66 -13.22
N GLY A 185 -10.02 -0.83 -12.85
CA GLY A 185 -9.79 0.46 -13.51
C GLY A 185 -10.84 1.51 -13.16
N GLU A 186 -11.54 1.36 -12.03
CA GLU A 186 -12.66 2.19 -11.60
C GLU A 186 -12.50 2.65 -10.15
N GLU A 187 -13.18 3.75 -9.81
CA GLU A 187 -13.27 4.19 -8.41
C GLU A 187 -14.38 3.44 -7.66
N LEU A 188 -14.18 3.29 -6.35
CA LEU A 188 -15.13 2.68 -5.43
C LEU A 188 -16.04 3.80 -4.88
N VAL A 189 -17.37 3.63 -4.98
CA VAL A 189 -18.33 4.71 -4.71
C VAL A 189 -19.20 4.48 -3.47
N ALA A 190 -19.25 3.26 -2.95
CA ALA A 190 -19.93 2.97 -1.68
C ALA A 190 -19.39 1.69 -1.05
N ILE A 191 -19.57 1.57 0.26
CA ILE A 191 -19.20 0.37 1.03
C ILE A 191 -20.25 0.05 2.07
N ARG A 192 -20.52 -1.25 2.27
CA ARG A 192 -21.26 -1.79 3.41
C ARG A 192 -20.44 -2.88 4.09
N VAL A 193 -20.22 -2.73 5.39
CA VAL A 193 -19.52 -3.72 6.22
C VAL A 193 -20.54 -4.58 6.94
N VAL A 194 -20.38 -5.89 6.83
CA VAL A 194 -21.24 -6.89 7.46
C VAL A 194 -20.39 -7.74 8.41
N PRO A 195 -20.51 -7.55 9.72
CA PRO A 195 -19.80 -8.38 10.68
C PRO A 195 -20.40 -9.79 10.67
N ALA A 196 -19.56 -10.80 10.52
CA ALA A 196 -19.97 -12.20 10.62
C ALA A 196 -20.03 -12.64 12.09
N LYS A 197 -20.41 -13.91 12.32
CA LYS A 197 -20.28 -14.52 13.64
C LYS A 197 -18.82 -14.42 14.12
N PRO A 198 -18.56 -13.85 15.32
CA PRO A 198 -17.21 -13.69 15.82
C PRO A 198 -16.44 -15.01 15.93
N ASN A 199 -15.17 -14.98 15.52
CA ASN A 199 -14.25 -16.08 15.68
C ASN A 199 -13.91 -16.28 17.16
N SER A 200 -14.12 -17.49 17.69
CA SER A 200 -13.83 -17.82 19.08
C SER A 200 -12.32 -17.74 19.44
N LEU A 201 -11.44 -17.74 18.44
CA LEU A 201 -9.98 -17.62 18.59
C LEU A 201 -9.49 -16.16 18.49
N GLY A 202 -10.40 -15.21 18.25
CA GLY A 202 -10.11 -13.80 17.99
C GLY A 202 -9.97 -12.92 19.24
N ASN A 203 -9.94 -13.49 20.45
CA ASN A 203 -9.79 -12.73 21.72
C ASN A 203 -10.81 -11.58 21.88
N GLY A 204 -12.06 -11.79 21.44
CA GLY A 204 -13.12 -10.79 21.51
C GLY A 204 -13.13 -9.77 20.35
N LEU A 205 -12.20 -9.85 19.42
CA LEU A 205 -12.21 -9.04 18.20
C LEU A 205 -13.38 -9.46 17.32
N GLN A 206 -14.08 -8.47 16.71
CA GLN A 206 -15.05 -8.74 15.65
C GLN A 206 -14.29 -9.18 14.38
N ASP A 207 -14.24 -10.46 14.14
CA ASP A 207 -13.54 -11.14 13.06
C ASP A 207 -14.31 -12.45 12.73
N PRO A 208 -14.63 -12.74 11.46
CA PRO A 208 -14.31 -11.98 10.25
C PRO A 208 -15.27 -10.83 9.93
N LEU A 209 -14.89 -10.00 8.93
CA LEU A 209 -15.75 -9.00 8.30
C LEU A 209 -15.94 -9.34 6.82
N LEU A 210 -17.17 -9.13 6.33
CA LEU A 210 -17.46 -9.11 4.89
C LEU A 210 -17.80 -7.67 4.49
N MET A 211 -17.16 -7.18 3.44
CA MET A 211 -17.40 -5.85 2.89
C MET A 211 -17.93 -5.96 1.48
N ILE A 212 -19.07 -5.34 1.21
CA ILE A 212 -19.64 -5.21 -0.12
C ILE A 212 -19.35 -3.78 -0.59
N VAL A 213 -18.59 -3.65 -1.66
CA VAL A 213 -18.14 -2.36 -2.20
C VAL A 213 -18.67 -2.22 -3.61
N GLU A 214 -19.16 -1.04 -3.96
CA GLU A 214 -19.73 -0.72 -5.27
C GLU A 214 -18.75 0.13 -6.07
N THR A 215 -18.64 -0.12 -7.37
CA THR A 215 -17.84 0.68 -8.30
C THR A 215 -18.73 1.68 -9.05
N GLU A 216 -18.11 2.61 -9.78
CA GLU A 216 -18.81 3.61 -10.61
C GLU A 216 -19.70 2.97 -11.68
N SER A 217 -19.31 1.85 -12.28
CA SER A 217 -20.12 1.13 -13.28
C SER A 217 -21.25 0.29 -12.66
N GLY A 218 -21.25 0.11 -11.33
CA GLY A 218 -22.17 -0.77 -10.60
C GLY A 218 -21.68 -2.20 -10.45
N ALA A 219 -20.45 -2.51 -10.86
CA ALA A 219 -19.81 -3.78 -10.49
C ALA A 219 -19.62 -3.85 -8.97
N LEU A 220 -19.63 -5.08 -8.42
CA LEU A 220 -19.49 -5.29 -7.00
C LEU A 220 -18.11 -5.87 -6.66
N VAL A 221 -17.57 -5.43 -5.55
CA VAL A 221 -16.38 -6.02 -4.94
C VAL A 221 -16.76 -6.59 -3.57
N ASN A 222 -16.58 -7.91 -3.40
CA ASN A 222 -16.75 -8.57 -2.13
C ASN A 222 -15.37 -8.79 -1.48
N VAL A 223 -15.14 -8.18 -0.32
CA VAL A 223 -13.90 -8.34 0.44
C VAL A 223 -14.19 -9.07 1.74
N GLU A 224 -13.62 -10.25 1.90
CA GLU A 224 -13.57 -10.97 3.17
C GLU A 224 -12.25 -10.66 3.87
N THR A 225 -12.29 -10.17 5.11
CA THR A 225 -11.11 -10.12 5.97
C THR A 225 -11.28 -11.04 7.16
N SER A 226 -10.26 -11.87 7.42
CA SER A 226 -10.18 -12.75 8.59
C SER A 226 -8.79 -12.63 9.19
N VAL A 227 -8.68 -12.02 10.36
CA VAL A 227 -7.37 -11.68 10.94
C VAL A 227 -6.87 -12.66 12.00
N ASN A 228 -7.62 -13.75 12.26
CA ASN A 228 -7.26 -14.83 13.20
C ASN A 228 -7.65 -16.21 12.67
N ILE A 229 -7.29 -16.52 11.43
CA ILE A 229 -7.74 -17.76 10.76
C ILE A 229 -6.89 -19.00 11.12
N ARG A 230 -5.70 -18.83 11.68
CA ARG A 230 -4.79 -19.83 12.26
C ARG A 230 -4.10 -20.81 11.29
N TYR A 231 -4.59 -21.02 10.06
CA TYR A 231 -3.97 -21.98 9.14
C TYR A 231 -2.88 -21.39 8.23
N GLY A 232 -2.72 -20.07 8.21
CA GLY A 232 -1.70 -19.38 7.43
C GLY A 232 -2.20 -18.07 6.83
N TYR A 233 -1.35 -17.45 6.00
CA TYR A 233 -1.64 -16.20 5.28
C TYR A 233 -2.24 -16.55 3.91
N ASP A 234 -3.55 -16.39 3.75
CA ASP A 234 -4.27 -16.84 2.55
C ASP A 234 -4.94 -15.68 1.83
N ILE A 235 -4.45 -15.39 0.62
CA ILE A 235 -4.96 -14.35 -0.27
C ILE A 235 -5.58 -15.02 -1.48
N ARG A 236 -6.88 -14.72 -1.72
CA ARG A 236 -7.64 -15.24 -2.87
C ARG A 236 -8.32 -14.11 -3.62
N GLY A 237 -8.59 -14.35 -4.90
CA GLY A 237 -9.34 -13.43 -5.74
C GLY A 237 -9.97 -14.14 -6.93
N GLU A 238 -11.12 -13.66 -7.37
CA GLU A 238 -11.80 -14.11 -8.57
C GLU A 238 -12.54 -12.93 -9.22
N ALA A 239 -12.27 -12.68 -10.48
CA ALA A 239 -13.03 -11.75 -11.31
C ALA A 239 -14.08 -12.51 -12.09
N VAL A 240 -15.34 -12.09 -12.00
CA VAL A 240 -16.49 -12.62 -12.75
C VAL A 240 -16.91 -11.54 -13.73
N GLY A 241 -16.91 -11.87 -15.01
CA GLY A 241 -17.39 -11.01 -16.09
C GLY A 241 -18.56 -11.64 -16.84
N GLU A 242 -19.11 -10.92 -17.81
CA GLU A 242 -20.26 -11.36 -18.60
C GLU A 242 -20.00 -12.65 -19.40
N LYS A 243 -18.74 -12.96 -19.74
CA LYS A 243 -18.37 -14.07 -20.63
C LYS A 243 -17.52 -15.14 -19.97
N GLY A 244 -17.09 -14.94 -18.75
CA GLY A 244 -16.24 -15.90 -18.04
C GLY A 244 -15.72 -15.39 -16.71
N THR A 245 -14.86 -16.19 -16.09
CA THR A 245 -14.21 -15.89 -14.82
C THR A 245 -12.71 -16.08 -14.92
N ALA A 246 -11.96 -15.32 -14.10
CA ALA A 246 -10.54 -15.51 -13.92
C ALA A 246 -10.21 -15.49 -12.41
N THR A 247 -9.38 -16.43 -11.98
CA THR A 247 -8.99 -16.56 -10.57
C THR A 247 -7.55 -16.10 -10.34
N LEU A 248 -7.31 -15.49 -9.20
CA LEU A 248 -5.96 -15.22 -8.73
C LEU A 248 -5.23 -16.53 -8.46
N ALA A 249 -4.18 -16.81 -9.22
CA ALA A 249 -3.36 -18.00 -8.99
C ALA A 249 -2.69 -17.90 -7.62
N GLY A 250 -3.11 -18.76 -6.72
CA GLY A 250 -2.50 -18.89 -5.39
C GLY A 250 -1.21 -19.72 -5.42
N PRO A 251 -0.40 -19.66 -4.36
CA PRO A 251 0.74 -20.55 -4.18
C PRO A 251 0.26 -22.00 -3.97
N ALA A 252 1.09 -22.98 -4.32
CA ALA A 252 0.79 -24.39 -4.12
C ALA A 252 0.53 -24.78 -2.65
N ARG A 253 1.10 -24.01 -1.72
CA ARG A 253 0.92 -24.14 -0.27
C ARG A 253 0.58 -22.78 0.33
N VAL A 254 -0.35 -22.74 1.29
CA VAL A 254 -0.66 -21.52 2.03
C VAL A 254 0.59 -21.07 2.79
N PRO A 255 1.10 -19.85 2.56
CA PRO A 255 2.27 -19.31 3.25
C PRO A 255 2.02 -19.13 4.75
N ALA A 256 3.10 -19.13 5.53
CA ALA A 256 3.00 -18.86 6.96
C ALA A 256 2.63 -17.41 7.26
N ASP A 257 3.18 -16.48 6.49
CA ASP A 257 2.90 -15.05 6.63
C ASP A 257 3.01 -14.29 5.28
N TRP A 258 2.71 -12.98 5.31
CA TRP A 258 2.72 -12.11 4.15
C TRP A 258 4.11 -11.96 3.50
N ARG A 259 5.20 -12.09 4.25
CA ARG A 259 6.58 -11.99 3.74
C ARG A 259 6.87 -13.13 2.78
N GLU A 260 6.53 -14.36 3.17
CA GLU A 260 6.67 -15.53 2.29
C GLU A 260 5.84 -15.35 1.00
N ARG A 261 4.63 -14.78 1.11
CA ARG A 261 3.71 -14.60 -0.03
C ARG A 261 4.16 -13.51 -1.00
N PHE A 262 4.67 -12.37 -0.49
CA PHE A 262 4.86 -11.16 -1.29
C PHE A 262 6.32 -10.71 -1.45
N THR A 263 7.32 -11.52 -1.03
CA THR A 263 8.74 -11.15 -1.22
C THR A 263 9.05 -10.73 -2.67
N PRO A 264 8.68 -11.48 -3.73
CA PRO A 264 8.97 -11.06 -5.10
C PRO A 264 8.23 -9.77 -5.51
N ALA A 265 7.04 -9.52 -4.97
CA ALA A 265 6.29 -8.31 -5.26
C ALA A 265 6.97 -7.07 -4.67
N PHE A 266 7.44 -7.15 -3.41
CA PHE A 266 8.22 -6.07 -2.80
C PHE A 266 9.54 -5.82 -3.54
N ASP A 267 10.21 -6.87 -3.99
CA ASP A 267 11.46 -6.73 -4.76
C ASP A 267 11.18 -5.99 -6.09
N THR A 268 10.13 -6.39 -6.80
CA THR A 268 9.70 -5.74 -8.06
C THR A 268 9.29 -4.30 -7.84
N GLU A 269 8.49 -4.02 -6.80
CA GLU A 269 8.00 -2.68 -6.47
C GLU A 269 9.14 -1.70 -6.22
N LEU A 270 10.09 -2.10 -5.38
CA LEU A 270 11.24 -1.26 -5.05
C LEU A 270 12.21 -1.13 -6.22
N GLN A 271 12.44 -2.20 -7.00
CA GLN A 271 13.32 -2.14 -8.17
C GLN A 271 12.76 -1.19 -9.24
N GLU A 272 11.47 -1.29 -9.57
CA GLU A 272 10.84 -0.39 -10.54
C GLU A 272 10.87 1.08 -10.07
N TRP A 273 10.71 1.33 -8.75
CA TRP A 273 10.86 2.67 -8.17
C TRP A 273 12.31 3.19 -8.28
N ILE A 274 13.30 2.36 -7.96
CA ILE A 274 14.72 2.71 -8.08
C ILE A 274 15.08 3.02 -9.55
N ASP A 275 14.61 2.19 -10.49
CA ASP A 275 14.90 2.36 -11.92
C ASP A 275 14.29 3.65 -12.48
N ALA A 276 13.07 4.01 -12.04
CA ALA A 276 12.45 5.28 -12.41
C ALA A 276 13.30 6.46 -11.94
N ILE A 277 13.75 6.46 -10.68
CA ILE A 277 14.59 7.54 -10.14
C ILE A 277 15.94 7.58 -10.86
N ALA A 278 16.59 6.44 -11.07
CA ALA A 278 17.89 6.35 -11.73
C ALA A 278 17.87 6.89 -13.17
N SER A 279 16.73 6.77 -13.85
CA SER A 279 16.49 7.31 -15.19
C SER A 279 16.01 8.77 -15.21
N GLY A 280 15.71 9.36 -14.05
CA GLY A 280 15.13 10.71 -13.92
C GLY A 280 13.63 10.77 -14.24
N ALA A 281 12.97 9.62 -14.37
CA ALA A 281 11.53 9.54 -14.58
C ALA A 281 10.73 9.74 -13.27
N GLU A 282 9.46 10.06 -13.42
CA GLU A 282 8.52 10.07 -12.29
C GLU A 282 8.18 8.63 -11.86
N PRO A 283 7.93 8.38 -10.56
CA PRO A 283 7.44 7.08 -10.11
C PRO A 283 6.15 6.68 -10.84
N ALA A 284 6.12 5.47 -11.40
CA ALA A 284 4.99 4.96 -12.17
C ALA A 284 4.01 4.11 -11.33
N GLY A 285 4.38 3.83 -10.09
CA GLY A 285 3.61 3.00 -9.18
C GLY A 285 2.37 3.69 -8.57
N PRO A 286 1.76 3.07 -7.55
CA PRO A 286 0.62 3.65 -6.84
C PRO A 286 0.93 5.08 -6.38
N SER A 287 0.09 6.02 -6.79
CA SER A 287 0.30 7.46 -6.55
C SER A 287 -0.29 7.91 -5.22
N SER A 288 -0.07 9.19 -4.86
CA SER A 288 -0.78 9.81 -3.75
C SER A 288 -2.30 9.80 -3.92
N TRP A 289 -2.80 9.84 -5.18
CA TRP A 289 -4.23 9.68 -5.44
C TRP A 289 -4.73 8.29 -5.05
N ASP A 290 -3.96 7.24 -5.35
CA ASP A 290 -4.33 5.88 -4.97
C ASP A 290 -4.34 5.71 -3.46
N GLY A 291 -3.34 6.27 -2.76
CA GLY A 291 -3.29 6.29 -1.29
C GLY A 291 -4.49 7.04 -0.69
N TYR A 292 -4.84 8.21 -1.24
CA TYR A 292 -6.02 8.97 -0.84
C TYR A 292 -7.31 8.20 -1.04
N ALA A 293 -7.53 7.66 -2.23
CA ALA A 293 -8.75 6.92 -2.55
C ALA A 293 -8.93 5.71 -1.62
N ALA A 294 -7.87 4.93 -1.39
CA ALA A 294 -7.91 3.80 -0.46
C ALA A 294 -8.25 4.27 0.98
N THR A 295 -7.68 5.39 1.45
CA THR A 295 -7.98 5.96 2.77
C THR A 295 -9.44 6.38 2.89
N VAL A 296 -10.02 7.04 1.87
CA VAL A 296 -11.44 7.44 1.89
C VAL A 296 -12.37 6.23 1.92
N VAL A 297 -12.05 5.15 1.21
CA VAL A 297 -12.81 3.89 1.31
C VAL A 297 -12.71 3.30 2.71
N CYS A 298 -11.53 3.33 3.33
CA CYS A 298 -11.35 2.89 4.71
C CYS A 298 -12.19 3.71 5.70
N ASP A 299 -12.19 5.04 5.58
CA ASP A 299 -13.01 5.93 6.44
C ASP A 299 -14.51 5.61 6.32
N ALA A 300 -15.00 5.42 5.09
CA ALA A 300 -16.37 5.00 4.83
C ALA A 300 -16.66 3.60 5.41
N GLY A 301 -15.69 2.68 5.30
CA GLY A 301 -15.78 1.34 5.85
C GLY A 301 -15.88 1.31 7.38
N VAL A 302 -15.06 2.10 8.07
CA VAL A 302 -15.13 2.25 9.53
C VAL A 302 -16.49 2.81 9.94
N LYS A 303 -16.98 3.84 9.26
CA LYS A 303 -18.32 4.38 9.51
C LYS A 303 -19.41 3.33 9.28
N SER A 304 -19.30 2.52 8.21
CA SER A 304 -20.23 1.44 7.93
C SER A 304 -20.17 0.34 8.98
N LEU A 305 -19.01 0.02 9.53
CA LEU A 305 -18.85 -0.95 10.62
C LEU A 305 -19.59 -0.52 11.89
N ASP A 306 -19.66 0.79 12.16
CA ASP A 306 -20.36 1.33 13.32
C ASP A 306 -21.89 1.38 13.11
N THR A 307 -22.33 1.73 11.90
CA THR A 307 -23.77 1.95 11.60
C THR A 307 -24.45 0.74 10.98
N LEU A 308 -23.69 -0.19 10.41
CA LEU A 308 -24.13 -1.33 9.58
C LEU A 308 -24.88 -0.91 8.31
N ASP A 309 -24.82 0.37 7.97
CA ASP A 309 -25.44 0.93 6.78
C ASP A 309 -24.48 0.92 5.58
N ARG A 310 -25.07 1.06 4.39
CA ARG A 310 -24.33 1.42 3.19
C ARG A 310 -23.86 2.88 3.30
N VAL A 311 -22.54 3.09 3.25
CA VAL A 311 -21.92 4.42 3.34
C VAL A 311 -21.35 4.81 1.99
N PRO A 312 -21.68 5.99 1.44
CA PRO A 312 -21.07 6.47 0.20
C PRO A 312 -19.58 6.79 0.42
N VAL A 313 -18.79 6.46 -0.60
CA VAL A 313 -17.39 6.89 -0.74
C VAL A 313 -17.37 8.13 -1.62
N VAL A 314 -16.93 9.25 -1.09
CA VAL A 314 -16.95 10.53 -1.82
C VAL A 314 -15.53 11.00 -2.02
N LEU A 315 -15.01 10.80 -3.22
CA LEU A 315 -13.73 11.33 -3.65
C LEU A 315 -13.87 12.76 -4.16
N GLY A 316 -12.84 13.58 -3.97
CA GLY A 316 -12.72 14.86 -4.67
C GLY A 316 -12.46 14.66 -6.17
N ALA A 317 -12.43 15.76 -6.92
CA ALA A 317 -12.01 15.68 -8.33
C ALA A 317 -10.53 15.24 -8.42
N LYS A 318 -10.26 14.26 -9.29
CA LYS A 318 -8.90 13.78 -9.54
C LYS A 318 -8.10 14.87 -10.25
N PRO A 319 -6.96 15.31 -9.69
CA PRO A 319 -6.14 16.31 -10.36
C PRO A 319 -5.53 15.76 -11.67
N ALA A 320 -5.41 16.63 -12.69
CA ALA A 320 -4.84 16.27 -13.99
C ALA A 320 -3.43 15.67 -13.92
N LEU A 321 -2.67 15.99 -12.88
CA LEU A 321 -1.36 15.39 -12.60
C LEU A 321 -1.41 13.86 -12.55
N TYR A 322 -2.49 13.28 -12.00
CA TYR A 322 -2.65 11.83 -11.84
C TYR A 322 -3.41 11.16 -13.00
N GLU A 323 -3.89 11.94 -13.98
CA GLU A 323 -4.47 11.43 -15.21
C GLU A 323 -3.43 11.24 -16.32
N ARG A 324 -2.26 11.87 -16.17
CA ARG A 324 -1.16 11.75 -17.12
C ARG A 324 -0.60 10.32 -17.08
N SER A 325 -0.45 9.69 -18.25
CA SER A 325 0.36 8.48 -18.37
C SER A 325 1.80 8.83 -18.01
N VAL A 326 2.40 8.10 -17.07
CA VAL A 326 3.84 8.24 -16.78
C VAL A 326 4.60 7.77 -18.01
N ARG A 327 5.39 8.64 -18.61
CA ARG A 327 6.21 8.37 -19.81
C ARG A 327 7.55 7.77 -19.41
#